data_6725f32530a881b0a7b2c02158561e95
#
_entry.id   6725f32530a881b0a7b2c02158561e95
#
_cell.length_a   1.000
_cell.length_b   1.000
_cell.length_c   1.000
_cell.angle_alpha   90.00
_cell.angle_beta   90.00
_cell.angle_gamma   90.00
#
_symmetry.space_group_name_H-M   'P 1'
#
loop_
_entity.id
_entity.type
_entity.pdbx_description
1 polymer ?
#
loop_
_entity_poly.entity_id
_entity_poly.type
_entity_poly.pdbx_seq_one_letter_code
_entity_poly.pdbx_strand_id
1 'polypeptide(L)'
;GRTGHEVGKLAADILAKLLTVARRSRIHVDGIGVCIPGIVYSQTNRVWAPNIPGWDNYPLYEELRSVTPPGIEIYIDSDRTCYMYGEMWQGAAKECHSAIFIAVGTGIGAGIIIDGHVLHGANDIIGATGWMALQPPYREEYDACGCFEYYASGNGIGARVRDAVRANKSYKGKLRQKPICRISAYDVFSAYNEKDPIAISVLHKAVEMWGMASANLVSLL
;
A
#
# COMPACT_ATOMS: atom_id res chain seq x y z
N GLY A 1 -0.02 12.84 16.33
CA GLY A 1 -0.02 11.42 16.04
C GLY A 1 0.93 10.70 16.98
N ARG A 2 0.83 9.39 17.10
CA ARG A 2 1.77 8.59 17.90
C ARG A 2 3.14 8.56 17.22
N THR A 3 4.21 8.49 18.00
CA THR A 3 5.56 8.26 17.51
C THR A 3 5.73 6.81 17.04
N GLY A 4 6.74 6.52 16.24
CA GLY A 4 7.01 5.16 15.78
C GLY A 4 7.24 4.18 16.91
N HIS A 5 7.92 4.60 17.96
CA HIS A 5 8.13 3.77 19.17
C HIS A 5 6.81 3.46 19.91
N GLU A 6 5.90 4.42 20.00
CA GLU A 6 4.57 4.18 20.60
C GLU A 6 3.73 3.20 19.77
N VAL A 7 3.89 3.20 18.44
CA VAL A 7 3.22 2.26 17.54
C VAL A 7 3.79 0.85 17.72
N GLY A 8 5.11 0.70 17.74
CA GLY A 8 5.76 -0.60 17.97
C GLY A 8 5.41 -1.19 19.32
N LYS A 9 5.49 -0.38 20.39
CA LYS A 9 5.06 -0.81 21.72
C LYS A 9 3.60 -1.24 21.75
N LEU A 10 2.71 -0.49 21.08
CA LEU A 10 1.30 -0.88 20.98
C LEU A 10 1.12 -2.23 20.29
N ALA A 11 1.88 -2.51 19.22
CA ALA A 11 1.85 -3.80 18.54
C ALA A 11 2.30 -4.94 19.48
N ALA A 12 3.40 -4.75 20.20
CA ALA A 12 3.89 -5.70 21.19
C ALA A 12 2.87 -5.93 22.34
N ASP A 13 2.25 -4.87 22.86
CA ASP A 13 1.23 -4.97 23.91
C ASP A 13 -0.01 -5.74 23.43
N ILE A 14 -0.44 -5.53 22.19
CA ILE A 14 -1.55 -6.26 21.57
C ILE A 14 -1.19 -7.74 21.42
N LEU A 15 0.01 -8.04 20.90
CA LEU A 15 0.50 -9.41 20.77
C LEU A 15 0.55 -10.13 22.10
N ALA A 16 1.09 -9.51 23.15
CA ALA A 16 1.15 -10.08 24.49
C ALA A 16 -0.24 -10.42 25.05
N LYS A 17 -1.24 -9.54 24.78
CA LYS A 17 -2.65 -9.80 25.15
C LYS A 17 -3.22 -11.00 24.40
N LEU A 18 -3.00 -11.07 23.07
CA LEU A 18 -3.48 -12.19 22.24
C LEU A 18 -2.87 -13.52 22.68
N LEU A 19 -1.56 -13.57 22.94
CA LEU A 19 -0.88 -14.75 23.46
C LEU A 19 -1.41 -15.16 24.85
N THR A 20 -1.75 -14.18 25.69
CA THR A 20 -2.38 -14.46 27.00
C THR A 20 -3.77 -15.06 26.83
N VAL A 21 -4.58 -14.56 25.90
CA VAL A 21 -5.89 -15.12 25.58
C VAL A 21 -5.77 -16.55 25.05
N ALA A 22 -4.89 -16.77 24.07
CA ALA A 22 -4.63 -18.09 23.50
C ALA A 22 -4.26 -19.11 24.59
N ARG A 23 -3.34 -18.75 25.48
CA ARG A 23 -2.93 -19.60 26.61
C ARG A 23 -4.09 -19.93 27.56
N ARG A 24 -4.90 -18.92 27.92
CA ARG A 24 -6.09 -19.14 28.79
C ARG A 24 -7.15 -20.01 28.12
N SER A 25 -7.30 -19.89 26.82
CA SER A 25 -8.22 -20.71 26.01
C SER A 25 -7.65 -22.05 25.58
N ARG A 26 -6.42 -22.40 26.02
CA ARG A 26 -5.69 -23.63 25.64
C ARG A 26 -5.54 -23.79 24.13
N ILE A 27 -5.41 -22.65 23.40
CA ILE A 27 -5.14 -22.64 21.97
C ILE A 27 -3.63 -22.72 21.77
N HIS A 28 -3.19 -23.69 20.96
CA HIS A 28 -1.79 -23.76 20.50
C HIS A 28 -1.55 -22.69 19.45
N VAL A 29 -0.43 -21.98 19.56
CA VAL A 29 -0.01 -20.95 18.61
C VAL A 29 1.28 -21.45 17.94
N ASP A 30 1.19 -21.76 16.65
CA ASP A 30 2.31 -22.26 15.85
C ASP A 30 3.19 -21.12 15.32
N GLY A 31 2.61 -19.97 15.03
CA GLY A 31 3.33 -18.83 14.47
C GLY A 31 2.53 -17.52 14.57
N ILE A 32 3.23 -16.44 14.32
CA ILE A 32 2.70 -15.07 14.34
C ILE A 32 3.01 -14.42 12.99
N GLY A 33 1.97 -14.01 12.26
CA GLY A 33 2.08 -13.21 11.07
C GLY A 33 1.83 -11.73 11.37
N VAL A 34 2.70 -10.87 10.88
CA VAL A 34 2.58 -9.41 11.04
C VAL A 34 2.66 -8.73 9.69
N CYS A 35 1.68 -7.91 9.39
CA CYS A 35 1.57 -7.17 8.17
C CYS A 35 1.89 -5.69 8.42
N ILE A 36 2.76 -5.08 7.63
CA ILE A 36 3.14 -3.67 7.76
C ILE A 36 2.91 -2.89 6.46
N PRO A 37 2.53 -1.62 6.53
CA PRO A 37 2.41 -0.76 5.34
C PRO A 37 3.78 -0.19 4.92
N GLY A 38 4.70 -1.08 4.50
CA GLY A 38 6.07 -0.67 4.23
C GLY A 38 6.93 -1.80 3.67
N ILE A 39 8.23 -1.71 3.93
CA ILE A 39 9.25 -2.68 3.50
C ILE A 39 9.82 -3.36 4.74
N VAL A 40 10.00 -4.67 4.64
CA VAL A 40 10.77 -5.47 5.61
C VAL A 40 12.09 -5.84 4.95
N TYR A 41 13.19 -5.41 5.53
CA TYR A 41 14.53 -5.74 5.03
C TYR A 41 14.91 -7.16 5.50
N SER A 42 14.87 -8.11 4.58
CA SER A 42 15.08 -9.54 4.85
C SER A 42 16.43 -9.86 5.52
N GLN A 43 17.46 -9.07 5.22
CA GLN A 43 18.80 -9.25 5.78
C GLN A 43 18.94 -8.80 7.24
N THR A 44 18.10 -7.87 7.70
CA THR A 44 18.24 -7.23 9.01
C THR A 44 17.02 -7.37 9.90
N ASN A 45 15.89 -7.86 9.37
CA ASN A 45 14.58 -7.86 10.01
C ASN A 45 14.10 -6.47 10.46
N ARG A 46 14.71 -5.41 9.92
CA ARG A 46 14.31 -4.04 10.16
C ARG A 46 13.18 -3.65 9.22
N VAL A 47 12.39 -2.68 9.64
CA VAL A 47 11.25 -2.23 8.84
C VAL A 47 11.35 -0.74 8.50
N TRP A 48 10.90 -0.41 7.29
CA TRP A 48 10.67 0.94 6.84
C TRP A 48 9.19 1.12 6.51
N ALA A 49 8.54 2.10 7.13
CA ALA A 49 7.14 2.42 6.87
C ALA A 49 6.96 3.94 6.84
N PRO A 50 6.85 4.56 5.66
CA PRO A 50 6.88 6.01 5.51
C PRO A 50 5.70 6.73 6.18
N ASN A 51 4.60 6.02 6.39
CA ASN A 51 3.40 6.54 7.03
C ASN A 51 3.46 6.51 8.58
N ILE A 52 4.54 5.93 9.14
CA ILE A 52 4.73 5.84 10.60
C ILE A 52 6.02 6.61 10.95
N PRO A 53 5.92 7.82 11.53
CA PRO A 53 7.10 8.63 11.85
C PRO A 53 8.09 7.87 12.74
N GLY A 54 9.35 7.80 12.31
CA GLY A 54 10.42 7.08 13.02
C GLY A 54 10.55 5.60 12.66
N TRP A 55 9.83 5.13 11.64
CA TRP A 55 10.00 3.77 11.09
C TRP A 55 10.89 3.77 9.83
N ASP A 56 12.07 4.38 9.91
CA ASP A 56 13.04 4.40 8.79
C ASP A 56 13.98 3.19 8.81
N ASN A 57 14.20 2.59 9.96
CA ASN A 57 15.00 1.37 10.18
C ASN A 57 14.59 0.76 11.52
N TYR A 58 13.31 0.54 11.71
CA TYR A 58 12.71 0.27 13.00
C TYR A 58 12.85 -1.22 13.40
N PRO A 59 13.21 -1.54 14.68
CA PRO A 59 13.44 -2.90 15.15
C PRO A 59 12.13 -3.60 15.58
N LEU A 60 11.12 -3.67 14.70
CA LEU A 60 9.83 -4.24 15.04
C LEU A 60 9.92 -5.71 15.45
N TYR A 61 10.78 -6.49 14.76
CA TYR A 61 10.96 -7.91 15.08
C TYR A 61 11.43 -8.10 16.52
N GLU A 62 12.42 -7.33 16.97
CA GLU A 62 12.98 -7.42 18.32
C GLU A 62 11.93 -7.04 19.38
N GLU A 63 11.11 -6.04 19.13
CA GLU A 63 10.02 -5.67 20.04
C GLU A 63 8.97 -6.78 20.17
N LEU A 64 8.53 -7.35 19.07
CA LEU A 64 7.59 -8.47 19.07
C LEU A 64 8.19 -9.72 19.68
N ARG A 65 9.47 -10.00 19.40
CA ARG A 65 10.19 -11.15 19.97
C ARG A 65 10.29 -11.06 21.49
N SER A 66 10.46 -9.86 22.04
CA SER A 66 10.58 -9.63 23.49
C SER A 66 9.35 -10.10 24.30
N VAL A 67 8.17 -10.14 23.68
CA VAL A 67 6.91 -10.54 24.30
C VAL A 67 6.41 -11.93 23.86
N THR A 68 7.12 -12.57 22.92
CA THR A 68 6.73 -13.86 22.34
C THR A 68 7.49 -15.01 23.03
N PRO A 69 6.82 -16.06 23.50
CA PRO A 69 7.48 -17.24 24.05
C PRO A 69 8.47 -17.88 23.06
N PRO A 70 9.55 -18.52 23.55
CA PRO A 70 10.43 -19.31 22.70
C PRO A 70 9.65 -20.40 21.95
N GLY A 71 10.09 -20.70 20.72
CA GLY A 71 9.48 -21.76 19.88
C GLY A 71 8.30 -21.31 19.02
N ILE A 72 7.80 -20.09 19.19
CA ILE A 72 6.80 -19.50 18.26
C ILE A 72 7.52 -18.63 17.24
N GLU A 73 7.39 -18.95 15.96
CA GLU A 73 7.99 -18.18 14.87
C GLU A 73 7.22 -16.88 14.63
N ILE A 74 7.96 -15.83 14.23
CA ILE A 74 7.39 -14.52 13.86
C ILE A 74 7.78 -14.23 12.43
N TYR A 75 6.79 -13.97 11.58
CA TYR A 75 6.93 -13.58 10.19
C TYR A 75 6.37 -12.18 10.04
N ILE A 76 7.21 -11.27 9.54
CA ILE A 76 6.79 -9.88 9.22
C ILE A 76 6.94 -9.69 7.72
N ASP A 77 5.91 -9.18 7.07
CA ASP A 77 5.98 -8.88 5.65
C ASP A 77 5.16 -7.62 5.30
N SER A 78 5.35 -7.11 4.08
CA SER A 78 4.60 -5.97 3.57
C SER A 78 3.12 -6.30 3.42
N ASP A 79 2.26 -5.31 3.53
CA ASP A 79 0.83 -5.45 3.26
C ASP A 79 0.54 -5.98 1.84
N ARG A 80 1.36 -5.58 0.86
CA ARG A 80 1.27 -6.04 -0.53
C ARG A 80 1.48 -7.55 -0.65
N THR A 81 2.51 -8.07 0.00
CA THR A 81 2.79 -9.50 0.08
C THR A 81 1.68 -10.24 0.81
N CYS A 82 1.21 -9.69 1.92
CA CYS A 82 0.13 -10.30 2.71
C CYS A 82 -1.19 -10.39 1.92
N TYR A 83 -1.53 -9.37 1.11
CA TYR A 83 -2.68 -9.45 0.20
C TYR A 83 -2.52 -10.59 -0.80
N MET A 84 -1.32 -10.74 -1.38
CA MET A 84 -1.07 -11.84 -2.33
C MET A 84 -1.21 -13.22 -1.67
N TYR A 85 -0.67 -13.40 -0.45
CA TYR A 85 -0.88 -14.64 0.30
C TYR A 85 -2.37 -14.90 0.59
N GLY A 86 -3.14 -13.87 0.91
CA GLY A 86 -4.57 -13.97 1.09
C GLY A 86 -5.29 -14.46 -0.18
N GLU A 87 -4.93 -13.92 -1.34
CA GLU A 87 -5.47 -14.33 -2.64
C GLU A 87 -5.07 -15.77 -3.01
N MET A 88 -3.85 -16.19 -2.68
CA MET A 88 -3.42 -17.58 -2.87
C MET A 88 -4.17 -18.55 -1.95
N TRP A 89 -4.46 -18.13 -0.73
CA TRP A 89 -5.10 -19.00 0.25
C TRP A 89 -6.59 -19.18 -0.02
N GLN A 90 -7.35 -18.10 -0.18
CA GLN A 90 -8.81 -18.12 -0.27
C GLN A 90 -9.39 -17.19 -1.36
N GLY A 91 -8.57 -16.62 -2.23
CA GLY A 91 -8.96 -15.66 -3.22
C GLY A 91 -8.84 -16.14 -4.67
N ALA A 92 -8.71 -15.19 -5.59
CA ALA A 92 -8.67 -15.43 -7.03
C ALA A 92 -7.38 -16.13 -7.51
N ALA A 93 -6.31 -16.11 -6.71
CA ALA A 93 -5.03 -16.74 -7.04
C ALA A 93 -4.83 -18.14 -6.44
N LYS A 94 -5.88 -18.77 -5.88
CA LYS A 94 -5.80 -20.03 -5.14
C LYS A 94 -5.13 -21.19 -5.89
N GLU A 95 -5.30 -21.25 -7.20
CA GLU A 95 -4.73 -22.31 -8.04
C GLU A 95 -3.67 -21.76 -9.03
N CYS A 96 -3.23 -20.53 -8.82
CA CYS A 96 -2.24 -19.89 -9.69
C CYS A 96 -0.83 -20.19 -9.22
N HIS A 97 0.05 -20.60 -10.14
CA HIS A 97 1.48 -20.66 -9.90
C HIS A 97 2.15 -19.28 -10.06
N SER A 98 1.57 -18.44 -10.92
CA SER A 98 2.04 -17.07 -11.13
C SER A 98 0.85 -16.13 -11.14
N ALA A 99 0.93 -15.04 -10.37
CA ALA A 99 -0.14 -14.05 -10.27
C ALA A 99 0.40 -12.72 -9.76
N ILE A 100 -0.32 -11.65 -10.06
CA ILE A 100 -0.04 -10.31 -9.57
C ILE A 100 -1.30 -9.75 -8.93
N PHE A 101 -1.19 -9.32 -7.70
CA PHE A 101 -2.21 -8.54 -7.00
C PHE A 101 -1.80 -7.06 -7.00
N ILE A 102 -2.55 -6.20 -7.67
CA ILE A 102 -2.31 -4.75 -7.68
C ILE A 102 -3.26 -4.09 -6.68
N ALA A 103 -2.70 -3.48 -5.66
CA ALA A 103 -3.44 -2.70 -4.67
C ALA A 103 -3.45 -1.22 -5.09
N VAL A 104 -4.64 -0.68 -5.38
CA VAL A 104 -4.86 0.74 -5.64
C VAL A 104 -5.70 1.30 -4.50
N GLY A 105 -5.03 1.92 -3.54
CA GLY A 105 -5.63 2.51 -2.34
C GLY A 105 -5.16 3.94 -2.12
N THR A 106 -4.74 4.27 -0.92
CA THR A 106 -4.07 5.55 -0.59
C THR A 106 -2.84 5.76 -1.47
N GLY A 107 -2.01 4.72 -1.62
CA GLY A 107 -0.91 4.59 -2.58
C GLY A 107 -1.17 3.47 -3.57
N ILE A 108 -0.12 3.05 -4.30
CA ILE A 108 -0.16 1.93 -5.24
C ILE A 108 1.00 0.97 -4.96
N GLY A 109 0.66 -0.32 -4.87
CA GLY A 109 1.63 -1.39 -4.74
C GLY A 109 1.13 -2.69 -5.33
N ALA A 110 1.98 -3.71 -5.40
CA ALA A 110 1.62 -5.03 -5.87
C ALA A 110 2.27 -6.14 -5.03
N GLY A 111 1.56 -7.24 -4.84
CA GLY A 111 2.13 -8.53 -4.44
C GLY A 111 2.28 -9.40 -5.68
N ILE A 112 3.42 -10.07 -5.81
CA ILE A 112 3.76 -10.83 -7.01
C ILE A 112 4.21 -12.22 -6.61
N ILE A 113 3.64 -13.25 -7.22
CA ILE A 113 4.11 -14.63 -7.14
C ILE A 113 4.53 -15.13 -8.51
N ILE A 114 5.62 -15.87 -8.54
CA ILE A 114 6.11 -16.60 -9.71
C ILE A 114 6.48 -18.01 -9.26
N ASP A 115 6.01 -19.01 -9.99
CA ASP A 115 6.25 -20.43 -9.68
C ASP A 115 5.93 -20.81 -8.22
N GLY A 116 4.86 -20.22 -7.66
CA GLY A 116 4.42 -20.45 -6.29
C GLY A 116 5.19 -19.69 -5.21
N HIS A 117 6.17 -18.85 -5.59
CA HIS A 117 6.99 -18.10 -4.65
C HIS A 117 6.69 -16.61 -4.71
N VAL A 118 6.50 -15.98 -3.56
CA VAL A 118 6.36 -14.52 -3.48
C VAL A 118 7.71 -13.86 -3.74
N LEU A 119 7.71 -12.85 -4.60
CA LEU A 119 8.91 -12.11 -4.96
C LEU A 119 9.15 -10.94 -4.00
N HIS A 120 10.33 -10.90 -3.39
CA HIS A 120 10.80 -9.76 -2.57
C HIS A 120 11.89 -8.96 -3.28
N GLY A 121 12.71 -9.64 -4.15
CA GLY A 121 13.83 -9.05 -4.88
C GLY A 121 15.06 -8.79 -4.01
N ALA A 122 16.10 -8.29 -4.65
CA ALA A 122 17.41 -8.10 -4.00
C ALA A 122 17.39 -7.03 -2.87
N ASN A 123 16.45 -6.10 -2.93
CA ASN A 123 16.34 -4.99 -1.98
C ASN A 123 14.98 -4.94 -1.27
N ASP A 124 14.23 -6.03 -1.30
CA ASP A 124 12.90 -6.17 -0.67
C ASP A 124 11.85 -5.15 -1.15
N ILE A 125 12.06 -4.51 -2.32
CA ILE A 125 11.19 -3.45 -2.85
C ILE A 125 10.29 -3.90 -4.01
N ILE A 126 10.35 -5.17 -4.42
CA ILE A 126 9.45 -5.69 -5.46
C ILE A 126 8.00 -5.44 -5.04
N GLY A 127 7.19 -5.05 -6.01
CA GLY A 127 5.81 -4.64 -5.77
C GLY A 127 5.64 -3.15 -5.44
N ALA A 128 6.70 -2.35 -5.38
CA ALA A 128 6.60 -0.88 -5.33
C ALA A 128 6.18 -0.30 -6.70
N THR A 129 5.10 -0.82 -7.26
CA THR A 129 4.64 -0.52 -8.62
C THR A 129 4.20 0.93 -8.82
N GLY A 130 3.84 1.64 -7.75
CA GLY A 130 3.57 3.09 -7.81
C GLY A 130 4.72 3.91 -8.41
N TRP A 131 5.95 3.38 -8.32
CA TRP A 131 7.17 4.00 -8.88
C TRP A 131 7.40 3.76 -10.37
N MET A 132 6.52 3.00 -11.05
CA MET A 132 6.66 2.76 -12.48
C MET A 132 6.62 4.08 -13.25
N ALA A 133 7.63 4.30 -14.11
CA ALA A 133 7.75 5.48 -14.97
C ALA A 133 6.91 5.28 -16.25
N LEU A 134 5.61 5.56 -16.17
CA LEU A 134 4.66 5.28 -17.25
C LEU A 134 4.55 6.37 -18.32
N GLN A 135 5.14 7.55 -18.08
CA GLN A 135 5.15 8.63 -19.08
C GLN A 135 6.35 9.57 -18.92
N PRO A 136 6.92 10.09 -20.02
CA PRO A 136 7.87 11.20 -20.02
C PRO A 136 7.16 12.57 -19.89
N PRO A 137 7.93 13.64 -19.55
CA PRO A 137 9.27 13.59 -18.97
C PRO A 137 9.25 13.25 -17.49
N TYR A 138 10.44 12.94 -16.92
CA TYR A 138 10.59 12.90 -15.48
C TYR A 138 10.20 14.25 -14.84
N ARG A 139 9.63 14.19 -13.65
CA ARG A 139 9.22 15.35 -12.85
C ARG A 139 9.61 15.16 -11.40
N GLU A 140 10.12 16.20 -10.75
CA GLU A 140 10.55 16.16 -9.35
C GLU A 140 9.42 15.72 -8.39
N GLU A 141 8.16 16.03 -8.75
CA GLU A 141 7.01 15.62 -7.96
C GLU A 141 6.85 14.09 -7.85
N TYR A 142 7.50 13.33 -8.75
CA TYR A 142 7.47 11.86 -8.72
C TYR A 142 8.41 11.27 -7.66
N ASP A 143 9.36 12.03 -7.12
CA ASP A 143 10.31 11.56 -6.10
C ASP A 143 9.62 11.14 -4.80
N ALA A 144 8.47 11.72 -4.51
CA ALA A 144 7.75 11.43 -3.28
C ALA A 144 6.93 10.13 -3.31
N CYS A 145 6.49 9.67 -4.51
CA CYS A 145 5.55 8.55 -4.61
C CYS A 145 5.60 7.77 -5.93
N GLY A 146 6.43 8.18 -6.88
CA GLY A 146 6.49 7.60 -8.22
C GLY A 146 5.45 8.15 -9.20
N CYS A 147 5.74 8.00 -10.50
CA CYS A 147 4.90 8.52 -11.58
C CYS A 147 3.50 7.89 -11.59
N PHE A 148 3.41 6.59 -11.46
CA PHE A 148 2.12 5.89 -11.50
C PHE A 148 1.24 6.27 -10.30
N GLU A 149 1.78 6.25 -9.09
CA GLU A 149 1.06 6.60 -7.88
C GLU A 149 0.60 8.07 -7.89
N TYR A 150 1.46 8.98 -8.38
CA TYR A 150 1.18 10.41 -8.49
C TYR A 150 -0.11 10.73 -9.24
N TYR A 151 -0.45 9.96 -10.28
CA TYR A 151 -1.68 10.17 -11.05
C TYR A 151 -2.83 9.27 -10.64
N ALA A 152 -2.58 8.04 -10.22
CA ALA A 152 -3.55 6.97 -10.26
C ALA A 152 -3.89 6.34 -8.91
N SER A 153 -3.22 6.73 -7.81
CA SER A 153 -3.62 6.37 -6.45
C SER A 153 -4.79 7.24 -5.96
N GLY A 154 -5.43 6.83 -4.88
CA GLY A 154 -6.48 7.63 -4.24
C GLY A 154 -5.98 9.01 -3.82
N ASN A 155 -4.77 9.10 -3.24
CA ASN A 155 -4.13 10.39 -2.92
C ASN A 155 -3.77 11.16 -4.19
N GLY A 156 -3.24 10.50 -5.21
CA GLY A 156 -2.86 11.08 -6.49
C GLY A 156 -4.06 11.70 -7.22
N ILE A 157 -5.14 10.94 -7.37
CA ILE A 157 -6.40 11.40 -7.98
C ILE A 157 -6.93 12.63 -7.22
N GLY A 158 -7.01 12.55 -5.89
CA GLY A 158 -7.45 13.68 -5.07
C GLY A 158 -6.57 14.92 -5.24
N ALA A 159 -5.25 14.76 -5.29
CA ALA A 159 -4.30 15.84 -5.49
C ALA A 159 -4.46 16.48 -6.87
N ARG A 160 -4.50 15.69 -7.93
CA ARG A 160 -4.67 16.20 -9.32
C ARG A 160 -5.97 16.97 -9.51
N VAL A 161 -7.05 16.52 -8.91
CA VAL A 161 -8.31 17.26 -8.95
C VAL A 161 -8.20 18.58 -8.19
N ARG A 162 -7.59 18.59 -7.01
CA ARG A 162 -7.37 19.85 -6.28
C ARG A 162 -6.56 20.85 -7.10
N ASP A 163 -5.53 20.40 -7.81
CA ASP A 163 -4.69 21.23 -8.66
C ASP A 163 -5.49 21.76 -9.86
N ALA A 164 -6.27 20.90 -10.53
CA ALA A 164 -7.11 21.31 -11.65
C ALA A 164 -8.19 22.33 -11.25
N VAL A 165 -8.81 22.14 -10.08
CA VAL A 165 -9.81 23.10 -9.55
C VAL A 165 -9.16 24.44 -9.18
N ARG A 166 -7.92 24.44 -8.64
CA ARG A 166 -7.16 25.68 -8.35
C ARG A 166 -6.81 26.43 -9.63
N ALA A 167 -6.33 25.71 -10.63
CA ALA A 167 -5.90 26.30 -11.90
C ALA A 167 -7.07 26.87 -12.70
N ASN A 168 -8.24 26.26 -12.66
CA ASN A 168 -9.41 26.70 -13.42
C ASN A 168 -10.32 27.63 -12.59
N LYS A 169 -10.02 28.91 -12.58
CA LYS A 169 -10.79 29.93 -11.82
C LYS A 169 -12.25 30.05 -12.27
N SER A 170 -12.55 29.74 -13.54
CA SER A 170 -13.91 29.80 -14.09
C SER A 170 -14.76 28.57 -13.82
N TYR A 171 -14.16 27.49 -13.31
CA TYR A 171 -14.88 26.26 -12.99
C TYR A 171 -15.90 26.48 -11.86
N LYS A 172 -17.16 26.11 -12.11
CA LYS A 172 -18.30 26.24 -11.19
C LYS A 172 -18.96 24.89 -10.84
N GLY A 173 -18.27 23.77 -11.14
CA GLY A 173 -18.82 22.43 -10.91
C GLY A 173 -18.87 22.03 -9.44
N LYS A 174 -19.40 20.84 -9.19
CA LYS A 174 -19.66 20.26 -7.86
C LYS A 174 -18.41 20.25 -6.95
N LEU A 175 -17.23 20.00 -7.48
CA LEU A 175 -16.01 19.95 -6.70
C LEU A 175 -15.61 21.28 -6.06
N ARG A 176 -16.16 22.42 -6.54
CA ARG A 176 -15.93 23.73 -5.91
C ARG A 176 -16.90 24.06 -4.77
N GLN A 177 -17.93 23.25 -4.57
CA GLN A 177 -18.90 23.45 -3.46
C GLN A 177 -18.30 23.05 -2.11
N LYS A 178 -17.12 22.40 -2.11
CA LYS A 178 -16.37 21.93 -0.96
C LYS A 178 -15.03 22.67 -0.85
N PRO A 179 -14.48 22.88 0.37
CA PRO A 179 -13.12 23.42 0.49
C PRO A 179 -12.13 22.56 -0.30
N ILE A 180 -11.34 23.18 -1.17
CA ILE A 180 -10.46 22.48 -2.11
C ILE A 180 -9.53 21.49 -1.37
N CYS A 181 -9.00 21.88 -0.22
CA CYS A 181 -8.13 21.02 0.58
C CYS A 181 -8.80 19.73 1.08
N ARG A 182 -10.14 19.67 1.11
CA ARG A 182 -10.93 18.51 1.56
C ARG A 182 -11.44 17.65 0.41
N ILE A 183 -11.13 17.97 -0.84
CA ILE A 183 -11.52 17.14 -1.99
C ILE A 183 -10.68 15.86 -1.96
N SER A 184 -11.35 14.72 -1.93
CA SER A 184 -10.78 13.37 -1.91
C SER A 184 -11.10 12.62 -3.21
N ALA A 185 -10.51 11.45 -3.44
CA ALA A 185 -10.86 10.60 -4.56
C ALA A 185 -12.35 10.23 -4.59
N TYR A 186 -12.98 10.01 -3.43
CA TYR A 186 -14.42 9.73 -3.35
C TYR A 186 -15.28 10.85 -3.95
N ASP A 187 -14.91 12.11 -3.71
CA ASP A 187 -15.60 13.25 -4.29
C ASP A 187 -15.44 13.28 -5.82
N VAL A 188 -14.27 12.85 -6.31
CA VAL A 188 -13.98 12.78 -7.75
C VAL A 188 -14.84 11.71 -8.43
N PHE A 189 -14.95 10.51 -7.86
CA PHE A 189 -15.83 9.47 -8.39
C PHE A 189 -17.30 9.90 -8.37
N SER A 190 -17.75 10.56 -7.30
CA SER A 190 -19.10 11.12 -7.25
C SER A 190 -19.35 12.16 -8.34
N ALA A 191 -18.40 13.09 -8.56
CA ALA A 191 -18.52 14.09 -9.60
C ALA A 191 -18.42 13.50 -11.02
N TYR A 192 -17.65 12.45 -11.22
CA TYR A 192 -17.57 11.71 -12.47
C TYR A 192 -18.93 11.14 -12.90
N ASN A 193 -19.69 10.56 -11.97
CA ASN A 193 -21.03 10.06 -12.26
C ASN A 193 -21.99 11.18 -12.69
N GLU A 194 -21.72 12.42 -12.30
CA GLU A 194 -22.46 13.61 -12.71
C GLU A 194 -21.87 14.29 -13.97
N LYS A 195 -20.93 13.61 -14.65
CA LYS A 195 -20.27 14.10 -15.87
C LYS A 195 -19.46 15.39 -15.67
N ASP A 196 -18.90 15.61 -14.49
CA ASP A 196 -18.04 16.73 -14.21
C ASP A 196 -16.75 16.68 -15.06
N PRO A 197 -16.44 17.76 -15.82
CA PRO A 197 -15.34 17.70 -16.78
C PRO A 197 -13.95 17.55 -16.15
N ILE A 198 -13.73 18.10 -14.93
CA ILE A 198 -12.45 17.94 -14.22
C ILE A 198 -12.33 16.49 -13.70
N ALA A 199 -13.39 15.96 -13.13
CA ALA A 199 -13.40 14.58 -12.65
C ALA A 199 -13.17 13.58 -13.80
N ILE A 200 -13.84 13.78 -14.95
CA ILE A 200 -13.65 12.97 -16.16
C ILE A 200 -12.19 13.00 -16.60
N SER A 201 -11.60 14.17 -16.75
CA SER A 201 -10.21 14.30 -17.22
C SER A 201 -9.21 13.60 -16.30
N VAL A 202 -9.35 13.76 -14.99
CA VAL A 202 -8.43 13.16 -14.01
C VAL A 202 -8.62 11.66 -13.95
N LEU A 203 -9.84 11.14 -13.93
CA LEU A 203 -10.08 9.69 -13.87
C LEU A 203 -9.70 8.99 -15.18
N HIS A 204 -9.90 9.59 -16.34
CA HIS A 204 -9.42 9.03 -17.60
C HIS A 204 -7.91 8.84 -17.57
N LYS A 205 -7.16 9.85 -17.05
CA LYS A 205 -5.70 9.72 -16.89
C LYS A 205 -5.32 8.60 -15.92
N ALA A 206 -6.03 8.44 -14.82
CA ALA A 206 -5.79 7.35 -13.87
C ALA A 206 -6.05 5.98 -14.50
N VAL A 207 -7.15 5.82 -15.24
CA VAL A 207 -7.51 4.58 -15.96
C VAL A 207 -6.45 4.24 -17.02
N GLU A 208 -5.99 5.23 -17.78
CA GLU A 208 -4.90 5.04 -18.75
C GLU A 208 -3.62 4.51 -18.04
N MET A 209 -3.25 5.09 -16.90
CA MET A 209 -2.11 4.64 -16.12
C MET A 209 -2.28 3.22 -15.58
N TRP A 210 -3.47 2.86 -15.09
CA TRP A 210 -3.76 1.49 -14.67
C TRP A 210 -3.62 0.50 -15.83
N GLY A 211 -4.11 0.86 -17.02
CA GLY A 211 -3.98 0.02 -18.22
C GLY A 211 -2.52 -0.18 -18.62
N MET A 212 -1.73 0.91 -18.67
CA MET A 212 -0.30 0.81 -19.01
C MET A 212 0.50 0.00 -17.97
N ALA A 213 0.23 0.21 -16.68
CA ALA A 213 0.88 -0.56 -15.63
C ALA A 213 0.55 -2.04 -15.72
N SER A 214 -0.72 -2.39 -15.91
CA SER A 214 -1.18 -3.77 -16.06
C SER A 214 -0.53 -4.44 -17.29
N ALA A 215 -0.50 -3.75 -18.42
CA ALA A 215 0.16 -4.27 -19.64
C ALA A 215 1.65 -4.54 -19.42
N ASN A 216 2.36 -3.62 -18.76
CA ASN A 216 3.78 -3.80 -18.46
C ASN A 216 4.01 -4.99 -17.51
N LEU A 217 3.22 -5.11 -16.46
CA LEU A 217 3.36 -6.21 -15.48
C LEU A 217 3.10 -7.56 -16.13
N VAL A 218 2.04 -7.69 -16.94
CA VAL A 218 1.73 -8.94 -17.66
C VAL A 218 2.81 -9.28 -18.69
N SER A 219 3.47 -8.27 -19.28
CA SER A 219 4.52 -8.49 -20.28
C SER A 219 5.86 -8.91 -19.66
N LEU A 220 6.06 -8.64 -18.37
CA LEU A 220 7.31 -8.95 -17.66
C LEU A 220 7.26 -10.28 -16.91
N LEU A 221 6.07 -10.76 -16.58
CA LEU A 221 5.83 -11.89 -15.68
C LEU A 221 4.91 -12.96 -16.31
#